data_7f2749a71f5b9372827c1068642a7846
#
_entry.id   7f2749a71f5b9372827c1068642a7846
#
_cell.length_a   1.000
_cell.length_b   1.000
_cell.length_c   1.000
_cell.angle_alpha   90.00
_cell.angle_beta   90.00
_cell.angle_gamma   90.00
#
_symmetry.space_group_name_H-M   'P 1'
#
loop_
_entity.id
_entity.type
_entity.pdbx_description
1 polymer ?
#
loop_
_entity_poly.entity_id
_entity_poly.type
_entity_poly.pdbx_seq_one_letter_code
_entity_poly.pdbx_strand_id
1 'polypeptide(L)'
;MHVKAHLDVDLVALEAADQLTLMLDLTAPITDKAKNRVAQAIQVVLDRSGSMNGEPLESAKGSLLKLVDRLAPQDYFGLVAFDDQALVVVPMRQVQDHHVPSLRQAIRQLNTGGSTDISAGYLMGLRELSRVSTAGA
;
A
#
# COMPACT_ATOMS: atom_id res chain seq x y z
N MET A 1 11.22 18.73 10.56
CA MET A 1 11.87 18.31 9.30
C MET A 1 13.10 19.16 9.12
N HIS A 2 14.28 18.54 9.06
CA HIS A 2 15.53 19.23 8.72
C HIS A 2 15.82 18.98 7.25
N VAL A 3 16.22 20.06 6.56
CA VAL A 3 16.60 20.00 5.15
C VAL A 3 18.02 20.53 5.05
N LYS A 4 18.93 19.74 4.49
CA LYS A 4 20.28 20.18 4.14
C LYS A 4 20.44 20.10 2.63
N ALA A 5 20.94 21.18 2.04
CA ALA A 5 21.27 21.20 0.62
C ALA A 5 22.78 21.12 0.46
N HIS A 6 23.24 20.26 -0.43
CA HIS A 6 24.64 20.10 -0.79
C HIS A 6 24.77 20.31 -2.30
N LEU A 7 25.71 21.15 -2.69
CA LEU A 7 26.13 21.32 -4.08
C LEU A 7 27.41 20.51 -4.30
N ASP A 8 27.58 19.96 -5.47
CA ASP A 8 28.80 19.21 -5.86
C ASP A 8 29.99 20.16 -6.19
N VAL A 9 29.73 21.44 -6.37
CA VAL A 9 30.74 22.46 -6.64
C VAL A 9 30.49 23.73 -5.81
N ASP A 10 31.58 24.35 -5.33
CA ASP A 10 31.57 25.60 -4.58
C ASP A 10 31.66 26.85 -5.45
N LEU A 11 32.08 26.70 -6.72
CA LEU A 11 32.31 27.79 -7.68
C LEU A 11 31.78 27.40 -9.06
N VAL A 12 31.01 28.30 -9.66
CA VAL A 12 30.50 28.19 -11.03
C VAL A 12 31.16 29.26 -11.88
N ALA A 13 31.71 28.88 -13.05
CA ALA A 13 32.28 29.84 -13.99
C ALA A 13 31.19 30.73 -14.59
N LEU A 14 31.47 32.02 -14.66
CA LEU A 14 30.58 32.97 -15.34
C LEU A 14 30.63 32.68 -16.84
N GLU A 15 29.47 32.55 -17.51
CA GLU A 15 29.33 32.30 -18.94
C GLU A 15 29.69 30.88 -19.44
N ALA A 16 29.81 29.88 -18.55
CA ALA A 16 29.94 28.48 -18.94
C ALA A 16 28.60 27.72 -18.73
N ALA A 17 28.30 26.78 -19.63
CA ALA A 17 27.17 25.86 -19.44
C ALA A 17 27.63 24.69 -18.55
N ASP A 18 27.68 24.92 -17.24
CA ASP A 18 28.03 23.91 -16.27
C ASP A 18 26.80 23.15 -15.76
N GLN A 19 26.95 21.84 -15.54
CA GLN A 19 25.96 21.03 -14.89
C GLN A 19 26.21 21.03 -13.37
N LEU A 20 25.19 21.41 -12.60
CA LEU A 20 25.21 21.38 -11.16
C LEU A 20 24.38 20.24 -10.62
N THR A 21 24.92 19.50 -9.67
CA THR A 21 24.17 18.50 -8.93
C THR A 21 23.78 19.07 -7.56
N LEU A 22 22.46 19.14 -7.29
CA LEU A 22 21.93 19.50 -6.00
C LEU A 22 21.43 18.26 -5.30
N MET A 23 22.04 17.90 -4.17
CA MET A 23 21.56 16.86 -3.28
C MET A 23 20.81 17.49 -2.10
N LEU A 24 19.58 17.06 -1.88
CA LEU A 24 18.76 17.43 -0.73
C LEU A 24 18.71 16.27 0.26
N ASP A 25 19.29 16.48 1.45
CA ASP A 25 19.16 15.56 2.57
C ASP A 25 17.96 15.96 3.42
N LEU A 26 16.94 15.08 3.46
CA LEU A 26 15.69 15.29 4.17
C LEU A 26 15.64 14.37 5.39
N THR A 27 15.79 14.96 6.56
CA THR A 27 15.64 14.21 7.82
C THR A 27 14.29 14.49 8.46
N ALA A 28 13.45 13.46 8.56
CA ALA A 28 12.20 13.54 9.30
C ALA A 28 12.48 13.48 10.81
N PRO A 29 11.80 14.29 11.65
CA PRO A 29 11.92 14.17 13.09
C PRO A 29 11.37 12.81 13.56
N ILE A 30 12.09 12.19 14.48
CA ILE A 30 11.55 11.04 15.23
C ILE A 30 10.49 11.62 16.17
N THR A 31 9.23 11.36 15.90
CA THR A 31 8.15 11.77 16.79
C THR A 31 7.77 10.61 17.70
N ASP A 32 7.69 10.86 19.01
CA ASP A 32 7.12 9.94 20.02
C ASP A 32 5.60 9.77 19.78
N LYS A 33 5.23 9.22 18.62
CA LYS A 33 3.83 9.05 18.19
C LYS A 33 3.15 7.79 18.72
N ALA A 34 3.75 7.10 19.70
CA ALA A 34 3.13 5.90 20.25
C ALA A 34 1.81 6.18 20.99
N LYS A 35 1.55 7.43 21.42
CA LYS A 35 0.36 7.77 22.26
C LYS A 35 -0.86 8.29 21.49
N ASN A 36 -0.74 8.74 20.24
CA ASN A 36 -1.88 9.30 19.47
C ASN A 36 -1.82 8.91 17.99
N ARG A 37 -1.57 7.62 17.67
CA ARG A 37 -1.64 7.16 16.30
C ARG A 37 -3.12 7.08 15.86
N VAL A 38 -3.46 7.86 14.85
CA VAL A 38 -4.78 7.76 14.20
C VAL A 38 -4.85 6.41 13.47
N ALA A 39 -5.99 5.73 13.59
CA ALA A 39 -6.26 4.51 12.84
C ALA A 39 -6.16 4.78 11.33
N GLN A 40 -5.53 3.87 10.62
CA GLN A 40 -5.37 3.96 9.16
C GLN A 40 -6.34 3.00 8.48
N ALA A 41 -6.87 3.39 7.33
CA ALA A 41 -7.67 2.52 6.48
C ALA A 41 -6.85 2.17 5.24
N ILE A 42 -6.58 0.89 5.05
CA ILE A 42 -5.79 0.39 3.93
C ILE A 42 -6.63 -0.59 3.11
N GLN A 43 -7.01 -0.14 1.92
CA GLN A 43 -7.65 -1.00 0.91
C GLN A 43 -6.62 -1.40 -0.13
N VAL A 44 -6.35 -2.69 -0.22
CA VAL A 44 -5.50 -3.25 -1.27
C VAL A 44 -6.37 -3.73 -2.42
N VAL A 45 -5.95 -3.41 -3.64
CA VAL A 45 -6.53 -3.92 -4.88
C VAL A 45 -5.42 -4.65 -5.62
N LEU A 46 -5.53 -5.98 -5.68
CA LEU A 46 -4.49 -6.86 -6.22
C LEU A 46 -4.89 -7.38 -7.59
N ASP A 47 -4.05 -7.14 -8.57
CA ASP A 47 -4.13 -7.82 -9.86
C ASP A 47 -3.73 -9.30 -9.69
N ARG A 48 -4.63 -10.20 -10.13
CA ARG A 48 -4.38 -11.65 -10.20
C ARG A 48 -4.56 -12.20 -11.62
N SER A 49 -4.49 -11.34 -12.64
CA SER A 49 -4.58 -11.73 -14.05
C SER A 49 -3.50 -12.77 -14.44
N GLY A 50 -3.63 -13.35 -15.61
CA GLY A 50 -2.74 -14.42 -16.08
C GLY A 50 -1.25 -14.04 -16.09
N SER A 51 -0.91 -12.77 -16.30
CA SER A 51 0.47 -12.26 -16.24
C SER A 51 1.10 -12.31 -14.84
N MET A 52 0.27 -12.39 -13.80
CA MET A 52 0.72 -12.52 -12.41
C MET A 52 1.08 -13.97 -12.03
N ASN A 53 1.00 -14.91 -12.96
CA ASN A 53 1.25 -16.31 -12.67
C ASN A 53 2.68 -16.58 -12.16
N GLY A 54 2.81 -17.42 -11.14
CA GLY A 54 4.08 -17.82 -10.55
C GLY A 54 4.64 -16.80 -9.56
N GLU A 55 5.91 -16.41 -9.71
CA GLU A 55 6.65 -15.58 -8.78
C GLU A 55 6.00 -14.20 -8.50
N PRO A 56 5.44 -13.46 -9.48
CA PRO A 56 4.81 -12.16 -9.20
C PRO A 56 3.69 -12.26 -8.17
N LEU A 57 2.78 -13.22 -8.31
CA LEU A 57 1.67 -13.39 -7.37
C LEU A 57 2.17 -13.85 -6.00
N GLU A 58 3.13 -14.77 -5.93
CA GLU A 58 3.69 -15.24 -4.67
C GLU A 58 4.43 -14.13 -3.92
N SER A 59 5.17 -13.27 -4.62
CA SER A 59 5.81 -12.07 -4.05
C SER A 59 4.79 -11.08 -3.50
N ALA A 60 3.69 -10.86 -4.23
CA ALA A 60 2.60 -10.01 -3.78
C ALA A 60 1.93 -10.57 -2.52
N LYS A 61 1.63 -11.87 -2.47
CA LYS A 61 1.10 -12.55 -1.26
C LYS A 61 2.04 -12.39 -0.07
N GLY A 62 3.35 -12.60 -0.28
CA GLY A 62 4.36 -12.41 0.75
C GLY A 62 4.39 -10.98 1.31
N SER A 63 4.25 -10.00 0.44
CA SER A 63 4.19 -8.58 0.80
C SER A 63 2.92 -8.24 1.58
N LEU A 64 1.76 -8.78 1.16
CA LEU A 64 0.49 -8.62 1.87
C LEU A 64 0.53 -9.22 3.27
N LEU A 65 1.11 -10.41 3.44
CA LEU A 65 1.25 -11.03 4.76
C LEU A 65 2.12 -10.17 5.69
N LYS A 66 3.23 -9.63 5.18
CA LYS A 66 4.09 -8.69 5.93
C LYS A 66 3.37 -7.37 6.26
N LEU A 67 2.51 -6.88 5.36
CA LEU A 67 1.69 -5.70 5.61
C LEU A 67 0.73 -5.95 6.78
N VAL A 68 -0.01 -7.06 6.73
CA VAL A 68 -0.96 -7.45 7.79
C VAL A 68 -0.27 -7.53 9.16
N ASP A 69 0.96 -8.04 9.21
CA ASP A 69 1.74 -8.16 10.45
C ASP A 69 2.15 -6.81 11.07
N ARG A 70 2.10 -5.73 10.28
CA ARG A 70 2.47 -4.37 10.73
C ARG A 70 1.28 -3.52 11.12
N LEU A 71 0.06 -3.97 10.83
CA LEU A 71 -1.15 -3.23 11.16
C LEU A 71 -1.44 -3.30 12.66
N ALA A 72 -1.90 -2.19 13.21
CA ALA A 72 -2.39 -2.16 14.57
C ALA A 72 -3.84 -2.66 14.64
N PRO A 73 -4.30 -3.14 15.81
CA PRO A 73 -5.66 -3.66 15.95
C PRO A 73 -6.76 -2.69 15.51
N GLN A 74 -6.56 -1.38 15.73
CA GLN A 74 -7.50 -0.30 15.36
C GLN A 74 -7.43 0.10 13.88
N ASP A 75 -6.44 -0.36 13.11
CA ASP A 75 -6.37 -0.08 11.67
C ASP A 75 -7.46 -0.86 10.94
N TYR A 76 -7.88 -0.34 9.80
CA TYR A 76 -8.81 -1.02 8.90
C TYR A 76 -8.03 -1.64 7.75
N PHE A 77 -8.40 -2.86 7.40
CA PHE A 77 -7.81 -3.58 6.28
C PHE A 77 -8.89 -4.22 5.41
N GLY A 78 -8.72 -4.10 4.10
CA GLY A 78 -9.52 -4.78 3.10
C GLY A 78 -8.64 -5.22 1.93
N LEU A 79 -9.06 -6.29 1.26
CA LEU A 79 -8.39 -6.84 0.07
C LEU A 79 -9.43 -7.17 -0.99
N VAL A 80 -9.29 -6.54 -2.14
CA VAL A 80 -9.96 -6.89 -3.39
C VAL A 80 -8.93 -7.51 -4.32
N ALA A 81 -9.26 -8.62 -4.96
CA ALA A 81 -8.47 -9.17 -6.05
C ALA A 81 -9.27 -9.06 -7.35
N PHE A 82 -8.61 -8.82 -8.46
CA PHE A 82 -9.28 -8.72 -9.76
C PHE A 82 -8.50 -9.42 -10.87
N ASP A 83 -9.26 -9.90 -11.84
CA ASP A 83 -8.84 -10.40 -13.14
C ASP A 83 -9.81 -9.85 -14.20
N ASP A 84 -10.61 -10.65 -14.87
CA ASP A 84 -11.78 -10.26 -15.67
C ASP A 84 -12.97 -9.87 -14.78
N GLN A 85 -12.91 -10.16 -13.49
CA GLN A 85 -13.90 -9.81 -12.48
C GLN A 85 -13.20 -9.34 -11.20
N ALA A 86 -13.89 -8.52 -10.40
CA ALA A 86 -13.41 -8.12 -9.09
C ALA A 86 -14.07 -8.92 -7.98
N LEU A 87 -13.29 -9.38 -7.02
CA LEU A 87 -13.71 -10.17 -5.87
C LEU A 87 -13.24 -9.54 -4.56
N VAL A 88 -14.14 -9.39 -3.60
CA VAL A 88 -13.77 -9.03 -2.22
C VAL A 88 -13.22 -10.27 -1.54
N VAL A 89 -11.90 -10.32 -1.35
CA VAL A 89 -11.19 -11.41 -0.67
C VAL A 89 -11.25 -11.24 0.84
N VAL A 90 -11.01 -10.01 1.30
CA VAL A 90 -11.12 -9.63 2.70
C VAL A 90 -11.98 -8.36 2.77
N PRO A 91 -13.16 -8.39 3.39
CA PRO A 91 -14.00 -7.21 3.56
C PRO A 91 -13.30 -6.15 4.41
N MET A 92 -13.55 -4.86 4.10
CA MET A 92 -13.02 -3.75 4.87
C MET A 92 -13.59 -3.74 6.30
N ARG A 93 -12.73 -3.98 7.29
CA ARG A 93 -13.05 -3.96 8.74
C ARG A 93 -11.81 -3.59 9.54
N GLN A 94 -11.99 -3.29 10.83
CA GLN A 94 -10.84 -3.17 11.74
C GLN A 94 -10.09 -4.50 11.84
N VAL A 95 -8.77 -4.43 11.99
CA VAL A 95 -7.91 -5.63 12.05
C VAL A 95 -8.31 -6.52 13.23
N GLN A 96 -8.68 -5.94 14.37
CA GLN A 96 -9.15 -6.69 15.55
C GLN A 96 -10.46 -7.48 15.30
N ASP A 97 -11.28 -7.06 14.33
CA ASP A 97 -12.54 -7.73 13.97
C ASP A 97 -12.35 -8.85 12.94
N HIS A 98 -11.13 -9.02 12.46
CA HIS A 98 -10.76 -10.13 11.60
C HIS A 98 -10.23 -11.32 12.41
N HIS A 99 -10.64 -12.52 12.01
CA HIS A 99 -9.92 -13.72 12.43
C HIS A 99 -8.62 -13.82 11.62
N VAL A 100 -7.52 -13.34 12.18
CA VAL A 100 -6.21 -13.21 11.51
C VAL A 100 -5.76 -14.49 10.78
N PRO A 101 -5.91 -15.71 11.34
CA PRO A 101 -5.59 -16.94 10.62
C PRO A 101 -6.38 -17.11 9.32
N SER A 102 -7.69 -16.82 9.33
CA SER A 102 -8.55 -16.89 8.13
C SER A 102 -8.16 -15.84 7.10
N LEU A 103 -7.84 -14.62 7.53
CA LEU A 103 -7.33 -13.56 6.66
C LEU A 103 -6.04 -13.98 5.96
N ARG A 104 -5.09 -14.53 6.70
CA ARG A 104 -3.83 -15.03 6.14
C ARG A 104 -4.07 -16.20 5.17
N GLN A 105 -5.00 -17.08 5.50
CA GLN A 105 -5.39 -18.19 4.63
C GLN A 105 -6.01 -17.68 3.32
N ALA A 106 -6.91 -16.70 3.39
CA ALA A 106 -7.51 -16.09 2.19
C ALA A 106 -6.46 -15.50 1.25
N ILE A 107 -5.43 -14.80 1.79
CA ILE A 107 -4.31 -14.30 0.99
C ILE A 107 -3.53 -15.44 0.33
N ARG A 108 -3.20 -16.51 1.07
CA ARG A 108 -2.42 -17.64 0.54
C ARG A 108 -3.18 -18.42 -0.54
N GLN A 109 -4.51 -18.47 -0.47
CA GLN A 109 -5.35 -19.20 -1.41
C GLN A 109 -5.65 -18.44 -2.70
N LEU A 110 -5.15 -17.20 -2.85
CA LEU A 110 -5.27 -16.47 -4.09
C LEU A 110 -4.56 -17.23 -5.22
N ASN A 111 -5.24 -17.34 -6.34
CA ASN A 111 -4.71 -17.95 -7.56
C ASN A 111 -4.90 -16.98 -8.73
N THR A 112 -4.08 -17.14 -9.74
CA THR A 112 -4.21 -16.38 -10.98
C THR A 112 -5.52 -16.71 -11.68
N GLY A 113 -6.11 -15.69 -12.28
CA GLY A 113 -7.31 -15.79 -13.10
C GLY A 113 -7.04 -15.55 -14.58
N GLY A 114 -8.01 -14.93 -15.24
CA GLY A 114 -8.01 -14.71 -16.68
C GLY A 114 -7.37 -13.40 -17.13
N SER A 115 -8.18 -12.59 -17.86
CA SER A 115 -7.80 -11.27 -18.37
C SER A 115 -7.79 -10.22 -17.26
N THR A 116 -7.66 -8.93 -17.62
CA THR A 116 -7.47 -7.86 -16.65
C THR A 116 -8.52 -6.77 -16.83
N ASP A 117 -9.40 -6.59 -15.84
CA ASP A 117 -10.31 -5.44 -15.75
C ASP A 117 -9.92 -4.57 -14.52
N ILE A 118 -9.01 -3.64 -14.77
CA ILE A 118 -8.54 -2.68 -13.75
C ILE A 118 -9.69 -1.83 -13.21
N SER A 119 -10.66 -1.47 -14.08
CA SER A 119 -11.79 -0.62 -13.71
C SER A 119 -12.68 -1.31 -12.68
N ALA A 120 -12.99 -2.59 -12.89
CA ALA A 120 -13.76 -3.39 -11.94
C ALA A 120 -13.04 -3.49 -10.59
N GLY A 121 -11.73 -3.77 -10.60
CA GLY A 121 -10.91 -3.82 -9.39
C GLY A 121 -10.91 -2.50 -8.63
N TYR A 122 -10.66 -1.39 -9.33
CA TYR A 122 -10.62 -0.06 -8.73
C TYR A 122 -11.95 0.35 -8.10
N LEU A 123 -13.06 0.21 -8.85
CA LEU A 123 -14.40 0.57 -8.36
C LEU A 123 -14.81 -0.28 -7.15
N MET A 124 -14.50 -1.59 -7.16
CA MET A 124 -14.77 -2.46 -6.02
C MET A 124 -13.93 -2.05 -4.80
N GLY A 125 -12.65 -1.70 -4.99
CA GLY A 125 -11.79 -1.20 -3.93
C GLY A 125 -12.30 0.09 -3.30
N LEU A 126 -12.73 1.07 -4.11
CA LEU A 126 -13.35 2.30 -3.62
C LEU A 126 -14.63 2.02 -2.81
N ARG A 127 -15.48 1.10 -3.30
CA ARG A 127 -16.70 0.71 -2.60
C ARG A 127 -16.41 0.08 -1.24
N GLU A 128 -15.41 -0.78 -1.15
CA GLU A 128 -15.00 -1.36 0.14
C GLU A 128 -14.42 -0.27 1.07
N LEU A 129 -13.58 0.63 0.55
CA LEU A 129 -12.99 1.71 1.34
C LEU A 129 -14.05 2.67 1.90
N SER A 130 -15.13 2.95 1.13
CA SER A 130 -16.20 3.84 1.58
C SER A 130 -16.96 3.33 2.83
N ARG A 131 -16.85 2.04 3.15
CA ARG A 131 -17.46 1.47 4.37
C ARG A 131 -16.86 2.03 5.65
N VAL A 132 -15.60 2.47 5.62
CA VAL A 132 -14.96 3.09 6.79
C VAL A 132 -15.59 4.43 7.12
N SER A 133 -15.95 5.21 6.09
CA SER A 133 -16.59 6.54 6.26
C SER A 133 -17.99 6.45 6.90
N THR A 134 -18.68 5.33 6.70
CA THR A 134 -20.03 5.12 7.23
C THR A 134 -20.03 4.50 8.62
N ALA A 135 -18.91 3.90 9.06
CA ALA A 135 -18.79 3.28 10.39
C ALA A 135 -18.36 4.27 11.48
N GLY A 136 -17.99 5.49 11.12
CA GLY A 136 -17.53 6.55 12.03
C GLY A 136 -18.48 7.75 12.12
N ALA A 137 -19.70 7.66 11.61
CA ALA A 137 -20.73 8.70 11.65
C ALA A 137 -21.78 8.40 12.72
#